data_8e16a9d26744daf7ff9111e9aeced039
#
_entry.id   8e16a9d26744daf7ff9111e9aeced039
#
_cell.length_a   1.000
_cell.length_b   1.000
_cell.length_c   1.000
_cell.angle_alpha   90.00
_cell.angle_beta   90.00
_cell.angle_gamma   90.00
#
_symmetry.space_group_name_H-M   'P 1'
#
loop_
_entity.id
_entity.type
_entity.pdbx_description
1 polymer ?
#
loop_
_entity_poly.entity_id
_entity_poly.type
_entity_poly.pdbx_seq_one_letter_code
_entity_poly.pdbx_strand_id
1 'polypeptide(L)'
;MCPTSHSRLTRTLNAIQTLNVVQVAADRRERNRAARRSQYLRAAMRIVSDDGVERLTMQRMADDLDCAVGTIYTYFASKDALLAELQRVAIERITDSYRLLVARTDPELEARARDETEAALSRLVLGLRFWVHTADVYRDESNLFRALTTRRSRLAPTEAAQTLPAAWQLFALGTTGVQAAIDTGAISPGNAGERMVTAAAAIGGVLLVEGIAHFDPELFAGRSLALQLVDDLVRGWGADPDRLAAASALADALALEGPLVPDVPGIDTA
;
A
#
# COMPACT_ATOMS: atom_id res chain seq x y z
N MET A 1 -19.55 -40.70 54.72
CA MET A 1 -18.70 -40.95 53.54
C MET A 1 -19.26 -40.14 52.38
N CYS A 2 -18.57 -39.13 51.95
CA CYS A 2 -19.02 -38.23 50.90
C CYS A 2 -18.22 -38.52 49.62
N PRO A 3 -18.81 -39.02 48.52
CA PRO A 3 -18.16 -39.28 47.26
C PRO A 3 -18.58 -38.25 46.19
N THR A 4 -18.30 -36.98 46.35
CA THR A 4 -18.81 -35.98 45.38
C THR A 4 -17.76 -35.03 44.77
N SER A 5 -16.50 -35.06 45.25
CA SER A 5 -15.45 -34.14 44.74
C SER A 5 -14.79 -34.64 43.45
N HIS A 6 -14.51 -35.92 43.30
CA HIS A 6 -13.80 -36.48 42.13
C HIS A 6 -14.62 -36.38 40.83
N SER A 7 -15.91 -36.60 40.89
CA SER A 7 -16.81 -36.56 39.72
C SER A 7 -16.95 -35.15 39.11
N ARG A 8 -16.87 -34.08 39.92
CA ARG A 8 -16.92 -32.69 39.44
C ARG A 8 -15.62 -32.28 38.75
N LEU A 9 -14.47 -32.62 39.33
CA LEU A 9 -13.14 -32.32 38.73
C LEU A 9 -12.95 -33.00 37.38
N THR A 10 -13.34 -34.27 37.26
CA THR A 10 -13.22 -35.00 35.97
C THR A 10 -14.15 -34.40 34.91
N ARG A 11 -15.36 -33.97 35.24
CA ARG A 11 -16.26 -33.29 34.31
C ARG A 11 -15.71 -31.93 33.87
N THR A 12 -15.11 -31.16 34.77
CA THR A 12 -14.52 -29.87 34.46
C THR A 12 -13.30 -30.02 33.56
N LEU A 13 -12.42 -30.99 33.80
CA LEU A 13 -11.26 -31.28 32.97
C LEU A 13 -11.68 -31.77 31.56
N ASN A 14 -12.67 -32.63 31.46
CA ASN A 14 -13.20 -33.05 30.16
C ASN A 14 -13.88 -31.88 29.39
N ALA A 15 -14.58 -30.97 30.08
CA ALA A 15 -15.16 -29.79 29.46
C ALA A 15 -14.05 -28.84 28.93
N ILE A 16 -12.99 -28.61 29.69
CA ILE A 16 -11.84 -27.79 29.27
C ILE A 16 -11.12 -28.42 28.07
N GLN A 17 -10.90 -29.73 28.08
CA GLN A 17 -10.30 -30.45 26.94
C GLN A 17 -11.17 -30.35 25.68
N THR A 18 -12.48 -30.51 25.82
CA THR A 18 -13.42 -30.40 24.71
C THR A 18 -13.47 -28.98 24.16
N LEU A 19 -13.45 -27.94 25.00
CA LEU A 19 -13.38 -26.54 24.59
C LEU A 19 -12.06 -26.24 23.85
N ASN A 20 -10.94 -26.73 24.34
CA ASN A 20 -9.64 -26.57 23.67
C ASN A 20 -9.61 -27.24 22.30
N VAL A 21 -10.14 -28.43 22.15
CA VAL A 21 -10.23 -29.14 20.86
C VAL A 21 -11.12 -28.40 19.88
N VAL A 22 -12.26 -27.88 20.33
CA VAL A 22 -13.17 -27.10 19.50
C VAL A 22 -12.51 -25.78 19.08
N GLN A 23 -11.82 -25.10 20.00
CA GLN A 23 -11.12 -23.86 19.71
C GLN A 23 -10.00 -24.08 18.68
N VAL A 24 -9.15 -25.09 18.87
CA VAL A 24 -8.07 -25.44 17.92
C VAL A 24 -8.62 -25.80 16.54
N ALA A 25 -9.76 -26.50 16.49
CA ALA A 25 -10.42 -26.82 15.22
C ALA A 25 -11.03 -25.58 14.54
N ALA A 26 -11.58 -24.64 15.31
CA ALA A 26 -12.09 -23.35 14.79
C ALA A 26 -10.94 -22.51 14.23
N ASP A 27 -9.85 -22.36 14.98
CA ASP A 27 -8.66 -21.61 14.57
C ASP A 27 -8.02 -22.20 13.30
N ARG A 28 -8.00 -23.53 13.18
CA ARG A 28 -7.51 -24.21 11.97
C ARG A 28 -8.40 -23.93 10.76
N ARG A 29 -9.73 -23.95 10.94
CA ARG A 29 -10.68 -23.63 9.85
C ARG A 29 -10.51 -22.19 9.40
N GLU A 30 -10.34 -21.28 10.33
CA GLU A 30 -10.15 -19.87 10.04
C GLU A 30 -8.84 -19.60 9.30
N ARG A 31 -7.73 -20.20 9.76
CA ARG A 31 -6.43 -20.15 9.04
C ARG A 31 -6.54 -20.71 7.62
N ASN A 32 -7.21 -21.85 7.45
CA ASN A 32 -7.39 -22.46 6.12
C ASN A 32 -8.26 -21.57 5.22
N ARG A 33 -9.29 -20.91 5.77
CA ARG A 33 -10.14 -19.97 5.04
C ARG A 33 -9.34 -18.73 4.63
N ALA A 34 -8.54 -18.19 5.53
CA ALA A 34 -7.68 -17.05 5.24
C ALA A 34 -6.63 -17.38 4.16
N ALA A 35 -5.97 -18.55 4.27
CA ALA A 35 -5.02 -19.01 3.27
C ALA A 35 -5.65 -19.18 1.88
N ARG A 36 -6.86 -19.74 1.82
CA ARG A 36 -7.61 -19.89 0.57
C ARG A 36 -8.03 -18.53 0.00
N ARG A 37 -8.47 -17.59 0.85
CA ARG A 37 -8.79 -16.22 0.44
C ARG A 37 -7.56 -15.53 -0.17
N SER A 38 -6.40 -15.66 0.48
CA SER A 38 -5.14 -15.12 -0.05
C SER A 38 -4.77 -15.75 -1.41
N GLN A 39 -4.98 -17.05 -1.59
CA GLN A 39 -4.75 -17.71 -2.87
C GLN A 39 -5.62 -17.12 -4.00
N TYR A 40 -6.88 -16.80 -3.72
CA TYR A 40 -7.77 -16.17 -4.71
C TYR A 40 -7.34 -14.73 -5.03
N LEU A 41 -6.93 -13.97 -4.01
CA LEU A 41 -6.42 -12.61 -4.23
C LEU A 41 -5.15 -12.62 -5.07
N ARG A 42 -4.25 -13.59 -4.89
CA ARG A 42 -3.05 -13.76 -5.75
C ARG A 42 -3.42 -14.03 -7.20
N ALA A 43 -4.31 -14.99 -7.45
CA ALA A 43 -4.74 -15.31 -8.80
C ALA A 43 -5.39 -14.10 -9.47
N ALA A 44 -6.22 -13.35 -8.74
CA ALA A 44 -6.84 -12.14 -9.24
C ALA A 44 -5.80 -11.05 -9.53
N MET A 45 -4.78 -10.88 -8.67
CA MET A 45 -3.69 -9.92 -8.90
C MET A 45 -2.91 -10.27 -10.17
N ARG A 46 -2.50 -11.53 -10.36
CA ARG A 46 -1.82 -11.97 -11.59
C ARG A 46 -2.65 -11.65 -12.85
N ILE A 47 -3.94 -11.98 -12.85
CA ILE A 47 -4.81 -11.68 -13.99
C ILE A 47 -4.85 -10.17 -14.27
N VAL A 48 -4.90 -9.34 -13.22
CA VAL A 48 -4.91 -7.88 -13.34
C VAL A 48 -3.58 -7.35 -13.86
N SER A 49 -2.46 -7.89 -13.39
CA SER A 49 -1.11 -7.50 -13.81
C SER A 49 -0.85 -7.86 -15.28
N ASP A 50 -1.18 -9.08 -15.67
CA ASP A 50 -0.86 -9.62 -16.98
C ASP A 50 -1.79 -9.07 -18.06
N ASP A 51 -3.08 -8.94 -17.76
CA ASP A 51 -4.12 -8.71 -18.77
C ASP A 51 -5.01 -7.48 -18.47
N GLY A 52 -4.84 -6.85 -17.33
CA GLY A 52 -5.62 -5.70 -16.88
C GLY A 52 -6.93 -6.06 -16.17
N VAL A 53 -7.46 -5.06 -15.44
CA VAL A 53 -8.68 -5.19 -14.61
C VAL A 53 -9.91 -5.67 -15.39
N GLU A 54 -10.02 -5.29 -16.67
CA GLU A 54 -11.15 -5.66 -17.53
C GLU A 54 -11.20 -7.17 -17.79
N ARG A 55 -10.06 -7.84 -17.79
CA ARG A 55 -9.94 -9.28 -18.00
C ARG A 55 -10.20 -10.12 -16.75
N LEU A 56 -10.26 -9.51 -15.59
CA LEU A 56 -10.62 -10.20 -14.36
C LEU A 56 -12.09 -10.59 -14.38
N THR A 57 -12.37 -11.88 -14.36
CA THR A 57 -13.73 -12.45 -14.21
C THR A 57 -13.70 -13.60 -13.19
N MET A 58 -14.83 -13.84 -12.53
CA MET A 58 -14.95 -14.96 -11.57
C MET A 58 -14.74 -16.32 -12.27
N GLN A 59 -15.20 -16.45 -13.52
CA GLN A 59 -15.01 -17.66 -14.33
C GLN A 59 -13.53 -17.88 -14.64
N ARG A 60 -12.82 -16.86 -15.13
CA ARG A 60 -11.39 -16.95 -15.44
C ARG A 60 -10.55 -17.34 -14.22
N MET A 61 -10.88 -16.77 -13.07
CA MET A 61 -10.23 -17.17 -11.80
C MET A 61 -10.49 -18.64 -11.44
N ALA A 62 -11.71 -19.11 -11.69
CA ALA A 62 -12.07 -20.51 -11.42
C ALA A 62 -11.30 -21.45 -12.34
N ASP A 63 -11.16 -21.09 -13.62
CA ASP A 63 -10.37 -21.84 -14.61
C ASP A 63 -8.88 -21.85 -14.25
N ASP A 64 -8.31 -20.69 -13.83
CA ASP A 64 -6.90 -20.54 -13.43
C ASP A 64 -6.56 -21.34 -12.14
N LEU A 65 -7.52 -21.53 -11.28
CA LEU A 65 -7.37 -22.22 -9.99
C LEU A 65 -7.90 -23.65 -9.97
N ASP A 66 -8.36 -24.17 -11.13
CA ASP A 66 -8.97 -25.49 -11.27
C ASP A 66 -10.04 -25.75 -10.20
N CYS A 67 -10.99 -24.83 -10.06
CA CYS A 67 -12.06 -24.94 -9.09
C CYS A 67 -13.43 -24.51 -9.66
N ALA A 68 -14.51 -24.93 -9.00
CA ALA A 68 -15.84 -24.47 -9.38
C ALA A 68 -16.01 -22.97 -9.08
N VAL A 69 -16.56 -22.20 -10.00
CA VAL A 69 -16.81 -20.77 -9.84
C VAL A 69 -17.64 -20.46 -8.59
N GLY A 70 -18.57 -21.33 -8.24
CA GLY A 70 -19.37 -21.24 -7.00
C GLY A 70 -18.53 -21.25 -5.73
N THR A 71 -17.34 -21.90 -5.76
CA THR A 71 -16.41 -21.90 -4.63
C THR A 71 -15.86 -20.50 -4.39
N ILE A 72 -15.52 -19.75 -5.44
CA ILE A 72 -15.01 -18.38 -5.33
C ILE A 72 -16.10 -17.46 -4.74
N TYR A 73 -17.35 -17.63 -5.17
CA TYR A 73 -18.49 -16.86 -4.63
C TYR A 73 -18.74 -17.09 -3.12
N THR A 74 -18.24 -18.17 -2.52
CA THR A 74 -18.28 -18.34 -1.07
C THR A 74 -17.33 -17.42 -0.31
N TYR A 75 -16.33 -16.84 -1.01
CA TYR A 75 -15.34 -15.91 -0.45
C TYR A 75 -15.59 -14.47 -0.85
N PHE A 76 -16.05 -14.21 -2.07
CA PHE A 76 -16.31 -12.89 -2.62
C PHE A 76 -17.69 -12.85 -3.27
N ALA A 77 -18.57 -12.01 -2.74
CA ALA A 77 -19.95 -11.95 -3.19
C ALA A 77 -20.12 -11.50 -4.66
N SER A 78 -19.14 -10.74 -5.17
CA SER A 78 -19.13 -10.23 -6.54
C SER A 78 -17.69 -9.98 -7.03
N LYS A 79 -17.54 -9.70 -8.34
CA LYS A 79 -16.27 -9.19 -8.90
C LYS A 79 -15.87 -7.87 -8.25
N ASP A 80 -16.83 -6.98 -7.99
CA ASP A 80 -16.57 -5.67 -7.39
C ASP A 80 -16.09 -5.81 -5.94
N ALA A 81 -16.66 -6.75 -5.17
CA ALA A 81 -16.20 -7.07 -3.82
C ALA A 81 -14.77 -7.65 -3.83
N LEU A 82 -14.44 -8.50 -4.79
CA LEU A 82 -13.07 -9.00 -4.98
C LEU A 82 -12.11 -7.86 -5.34
N LEU A 83 -12.48 -6.99 -6.27
CA LEU A 83 -11.66 -5.86 -6.69
C LEU A 83 -11.43 -4.87 -5.55
N ALA A 84 -12.47 -4.57 -4.75
CA ALA A 84 -12.34 -3.72 -3.57
C ALA A 84 -11.36 -4.29 -2.54
N GLU A 85 -11.41 -5.60 -2.32
CA GLU A 85 -10.48 -6.26 -1.41
C GLU A 85 -9.04 -6.25 -1.94
N LEU A 86 -8.83 -6.48 -3.24
CA LEU A 86 -7.52 -6.34 -3.89
C LEU A 86 -6.96 -4.93 -3.70
N GLN A 87 -7.78 -3.91 -3.94
CA GLN A 87 -7.38 -2.51 -3.77
C GLN A 87 -7.03 -2.20 -2.32
N ARG A 88 -7.83 -2.69 -1.37
CA ARG A 88 -7.54 -2.51 0.06
C ARG A 88 -6.20 -3.11 0.44
N VAL A 89 -5.93 -4.35 0.05
CA VAL A 89 -4.66 -5.05 0.32
C VAL A 89 -3.48 -4.34 -0.34
N ALA A 90 -3.64 -3.88 -1.57
CA ALA A 90 -2.62 -3.11 -2.29
C ALA A 90 -2.28 -1.79 -1.55
N ILE A 91 -3.29 -1.05 -1.12
CA ILE A 91 -3.09 0.21 -0.38
C ILE A 91 -2.44 -0.05 0.98
N GLU A 92 -2.86 -1.09 1.70
CA GLU A 92 -2.26 -1.48 2.98
C GLU A 92 -0.78 -1.83 2.82
N ARG A 93 -0.42 -2.59 1.78
CA ARG A 93 0.98 -2.91 1.47
C ARG A 93 1.83 -1.67 1.21
N ILE A 94 1.33 -0.72 0.44
CA ILE A 94 2.00 0.57 0.20
C ILE A 94 2.12 1.35 1.53
N THR A 95 1.07 1.35 2.34
CA THR A 95 1.05 2.01 3.65
C THR A 95 2.10 1.45 4.60
N ASP A 96 2.20 0.13 4.69
CA ASP A 96 3.17 -0.54 5.55
C ASP A 96 4.60 -0.36 5.04
N SER A 97 4.78 -0.33 3.72
CA SER A 97 6.06 0.01 3.09
C SER A 97 6.50 1.44 3.44
N TYR A 98 5.58 2.40 3.39
CA TYR A 98 5.88 3.78 3.80
C TYR A 98 6.26 3.89 5.28
N ARG A 99 5.53 3.21 6.17
CA ARG A 99 5.86 3.16 7.60
C ARG A 99 7.24 2.57 7.85
N LEU A 100 7.57 1.50 7.13
CA LEU A 100 8.88 0.87 7.24
C LEU A 100 9.99 1.76 6.69
N LEU A 101 9.74 2.50 5.60
CA LEU A 101 10.64 3.53 5.11
C LEU A 101 10.94 4.53 6.22
N VAL A 102 9.92 5.16 6.78
CA VAL A 102 10.06 6.14 7.87
C VAL A 102 10.86 5.56 9.04
N ALA A 103 10.48 4.37 9.52
CA ALA A 103 11.18 3.72 10.63
C ALA A 103 12.68 3.45 10.37
N ARG A 104 13.06 3.16 9.12
CA ARG A 104 14.45 2.91 8.73
C ARG A 104 15.26 4.19 8.54
N THR A 105 14.62 5.23 8.02
CA THR A 105 15.33 6.44 7.58
C THR A 105 15.34 7.54 8.63
N ASP A 106 14.35 7.63 9.51
CA ASP A 106 14.27 8.69 10.53
C ASP A 106 15.53 8.82 11.40
N PRO A 107 16.13 7.75 11.96
CA PRO A 107 17.34 7.86 12.74
C PRO A 107 18.52 8.44 11.94
N GLU A 108 18.63 8.08 10.67
CA GLU A 108 19.68 8.58 9.77
C GLU A 108 19.43 10.05 9.40
N LEU A 109 18.18 10.42 9.14
CA LEU A 109 17.79 11.81 8.86
C LEU A 109 18.08 12.71 10.05
N GLU A 110 17.72 12.30 11.26
CA GLU A 110 18.00 13.05 12.49
C GLU A 110 19.49 13.20 12.78
N ALA A 111 20.29 12.14 12.50
CA ALA A 111 21.72 12.18 12.71
C ALA A 111 22.48 13.04 11.70
N ARG A 112 21.96 13.18 10.48
CA ARG A 112 22.66 13.87 9.37
C ARG A 112 22.15 15.29 9.11
N ALA A 113 20.90 15.60 9.46
CA ALA A 113 20.32 16.92 9.29
C ALA A 113 21.01 17.94 10.23
N ARG A 114 21.22 19.15 9.71
CA ARG A 114 21.82 20.27 10.48
C ARG A 114 20.89 20.81 11.57
N ASP A 115 19.59 20.75 11.31
CA ASP A 115 18.53 21.23 12.17
C ASP A 115 17.19 20.55 11.85
N GLU A 116 16.16 20.83 12.65
CA GLU A 116 14.81 20.27 12.50
C GLU A 116 14.16 20.63 11.16
N THR A 117 14.41 21.82 10.65
CA THR A 117 13.91 22.29 9.36
C THR A 117 14.45 21.41 8.20
N GLU A 118 15.75 21.12 8.22
CA GLU A 118 16.38 20.25 7.23
C GLU A 118 15.90 18.80 7.36
N ALA A 119 15.73 18.31 8.60
CA ALA A 119 15.18 16.99 8.84
C ALA A 119 13.75 16.86 8.28
N ALA A 120 12.88 17.85 8.53
CA ALA A 120 11.52 17.87 8.02
C ALA A 120 11.47 17.97 6.49
N LEU A 121 12.34 18.79 5.89
CA LEU A 121 12.45 18.89 4.44
C LEU A 121 12.92 17.56 3.82
N SER A 122 13.89 16.91 4.41
CA SER A 122 14.41 15.62 3.94
C SER A 122 13.35 14.50 4.05
N ARG A 123 12.57 14.47 5.13
CA ARG A 123 11.42 13.56 5.26
C ARG A 123 10.37 13.81 4.18
N LEU A 124 10.06 15.07 3.90
CA LEU A 124 9.11 15.43 2.85
C LEU A 124 9.59 14.96 1.48
N VAL A 125 10.83 15.28 1.11
CA VAL A 125 11.43 14.86 -0.18
C VAL A 125 11.45 13.34 -0.30
N LEU A 126 11.91 12.63 0.74
CA LEU A 126 11.96 11.17 0.76
C LEU A 126 10.56 10.56 0.64
N GLY A 127 9.56 11.12 1.33
CA GLY A 127 8.17 10.69 1.25
C GLY A 127 7.57 10.87 -0.15
N LEU A 128 7.84 11.99 -0.82
CA LEU A 128 7.38 12.21 -2.20
C LEU A 128 8.11 11.29 -3.19
N ARG A 129 9.42 11.07 -3.02
CA ARG A 129 10.19 10.12 -3.84
C ARG A 129 9.76 8.67 -3.62
N PHE A 130 9.25 8.32 -2.45
CA PHE A 130 8.63 7.00 -2.22
C PHE A 130 7.45 6.74 -3.17
N TRP A 131 6.63 7.75 -3.49
CA TRP A 131 5.57 7.61 -4.48
C TRP A 131 6.09 7.29 -5.88
N VAL A 132 7.22 7.89 -6.27
CA VAL A 132 7.91 7.55 -7.52
C VAL A 132 8.41 6.11 -7.49
N HIS A 133 9.01 5.70 -6.37
CA HIS A 133 9.52 4.35 -6.16
C HIS A 133 8.39 3.28 -6.23
N THR A 134 7.20 3.57 -5.69
CA THR A 134 6.08 2.62 -5.73
C THR A 134 5.64 2.26 -7.13
N ALA A 135 5.79 3.15 -8.10
CA ALA A 135 5.40 2.89 -9.48
C ALA A 135 6.24 1.78 -10.13
N ASP A 136 7.49 1.63 -9.72
CA ASP A 136 8.40 0.61 -10.24
C ASP A 136 8.31 -0.70 -9.45
N VAL A 137 8.35 -0.59 -8.12
CA VAL A 137 8.48 -1.74 -7.21
C VAL A 137 7.13 -2.36 -6.87
N TYR A 138 6.08 -1.55 -6.77
CA TYR A 138 4.71 -1.97 -6.48
C TYR A 138 3.81 -1.67 -7.69
N ARG A 139 4.23 -2.11 -8.88
CA ARG A 139 3.57 -1.78 -10.15
C ARG A 139 2.10 -2.21 -10.15
N ASP A 140 1.81 -3.40 -9.66
CA ASP A 140 0.47 -3.98 -9.65
C ASP A 140 -0.45 -3.24 -8.67
N GLU A 141 0.05 -2.98 -7.47
CA GLU A 141 -0.64 -2.20 -6.44
C GLU A 141 -0.90 -0.77 -6.91
N SER A 142 0.09 -0.15 -7.56
CA SER A 142 -0.03 1.19 -8.13
C SER A 142 -1.05 1.24 -9.26
N ASN A 143 -1.13 0.21 -10.09
CA ASN A 143 -2.15 0.07 -11.13
C ASN A 143 -3.56 -0.05 -10.52
N LEU A 144 -3.73 -0.85 -9.48
CA LEU A 144 -4.99 -0.97 -8.76
C LEU A 144 -5.38 0.34 -8.07
N PHE A 145 -4.43 1.03 -7.44
CA PHE A 145 -4.67 2.34 -6.84
C PHE A 145 -5.14 3.36 -7.88
N ARG A 146 -4.48 3.42 -9.04
CA ARG A 146 -4.89 4.28 -10.16
C ARG A 146 -6.29 3.94 -10.70
N ALA A 147 -6.65 2.66 -10.71
CA ALA A 147 -7.98 2.23 -11.13
C ALA A 147 -9.12 2.84 -10.28
N LEU A 148 -8.86 3.21 -9.01
CA LEU A 148 -9.80 3.94 -8.16
C LEU A 148 -10.12 5.35 -8.70
N THR A 149 -9.18 5.98 -9.37
CA THR A 149 -9.31 7.36 -9.86
C THR A 149 -9.88 7.44 -11.27
N THR A 150 -9.98 6.31 -11.99
CA THR A 150 -10.47 6.29 -13.36
C THR A 150 -12.00 6.14 -13.42
N ARG A 151 -12.63 6.82 -14.38
CA ARG A 151 -14.09 6.78 -14.57
C ARG A 151 -14.67 5.39 -14.85
N ARG A 152 -13.85 4.45 -15.32
CA ARG A 152 -14.28 3.08 -15.70
C ARG A 152 -14.40 2.14 -14.50
N SER A 153 -13.68 2.41 -13.42
CA SER A 153 -13.68 1.59 -12.21
C SER A 153 -14.43 2.31 -11.07
N ARG A 154 -15.72 2.61 -11.27
CA ARG A 154 -16.56 3.06 -10.15
C ARG A 154 -16.93 1.83 -9.33
N LEU A 155 -16.25 1.65 -8.20
CA LEU A 155 -16.76 0.75 -7.18
C LEU A 155 -18.16 1.22 -6.77
N ALA A 156 -19.07 0.28 -6.55
CA ALA A 156 -20.34 0.62 -5.95
C ALA A 156 -20.08 1.23 -4.54
N PRO A 157 -21.01 2.06 -4.02
CA PRO A 157 -20.80 2.75 -2.74
C PRO A 157 -20.41 1.83 -1.58
N THR A 158 -20.92 0.61 -1.57
CA THR A 158 -20.61 -0.41 -0.54
C THR A 158 -19.18 -0.87 -0.61
N GLU A 159 -18.65 -1.12 -1.80
CA GLU A 159 -17.28 -1.55 -2.06
C GLU A 159 -16.29 -0.39 -1.84
N ALA A 160 -16.65 0.81 -2.28
CA ALA A 160 -15.87 2.02 -2.02
C ALA A 160 -15.70 2.27 -0.51
N ALA A 161 -16.75 2.05 0.28
CA ALA A 161 -16.71 2.20 1.74
C ALA A 161 -15.71 1.23 2.41
N GLN A 162 -15.40 0.09 1.80
CA GLN A 162 -14.42 -0.87 2.31
C GLN A 162 -12.97 -0.43 2.00
N THR A 163 -12.74 0.27 0.91
CA THR A 163 -11.41 0.68 0.44
C THR A 163 -11.00 2.07 0.95
N LEU A 164 -11.96 2.98 1.10
CA LEU A 164 -11.71 4.36 1.51
C LEU A 164 -10.94 4.51 2.82
N PRO A 165 -11.19 3.73 3.90
CA PRO A 165 -10.41 3.87 5.14
C PRO A 165 -8.92 3.64 4.94
N ALA A 166 -8.52 2.63 4.15
CA ALA A 166 -7.13 2.36 3.83
C ALA A 166 -6.52 3.50 2.99
N ALA A 167 -7.24 4.00 2.00
CA ALA A 167 -6.81 5.13 1.17
C ALA A 167 -6.62 6.41 1.99
N TRP A 168 -7.53 6.72 2.91
CA TRP A 168 -7.41 7.84 3.82
C TRP A 168 -6.23 7.71 4.78
N GLN A 169 -5.95 6.50 5.27
CA GLN A 169 -4.81 6.26 6.13
C GLN A 169 -3.49 6.54 5.42
N LEU A 170 -3.34 6.05 4.20
CA LEU A 170 -2.16 6.32 3.37
C LEU A 170 -2.02 7.82 3.08
N PHE A 171 -3.11 8.48 2.70
CA PHE A 171 -3.14 9.91 2.45
C PHE A 171 -2.77 10.74 3.69
N ALA A 172 -3.28 10.37 4.87
CA ALA A 172 -2.97 11.04 6.13
C ALA A 172 -1.47 10.99 6.46
N LEU A 173 -0.79 9.86 6.20
CA LEU A 173 0.66 9.74 6.42
C LEU A 173 1.44 10.75 5.57
N GLY A 174 1.13 10.86 4.27
CA GLY A 174 1.76 11.86 3.40
C GLY A 174 1.45 13.29 3.82
N THR A 175 0.20 13.58 4.19
CA THR A 175 -0.22 14.90 4.67
C THR A 175 0.51 15.31 5.94
N THR A 176 0.77 14.37 6.86
CA THR A 176 1.55 14.63 8.09
C THR A 176 2.97 15.10 7.75
N GLY A 177 3.63 14.48 6.75
CA GLY A 177 4.97 14.91 6.32
C GLY A 177 4.98 16.33 5.74
N VAL A 178 3.98 16.68 4.91
CA VAL A 178 3.83 18.04 4.37
C VAL A 178 3.56 19.04 5.51
N GLN A 179 2.71 18.71 6.47
CA GLN A 179 2.40 19.58 7.60
C GLN A 179 3.63 19.83 8.48
N ALA A 180 4.42 18.81 8.79
CA ALA A 180 5.66 18.95 9.53
C ALA A 180 6.66 19.90 8.83
N ALA A 181 6.76 19.84 7.51
CA ALA A 181 7.59 20.77 6.75
C ALA A 181 7.06 22.23 6.78
N ILE A 182 5.73 22.43 6.85
CA ILE A 182 5.12 23.75 7.06
C ILE A 182 5.43 24.27 8.48
N ASP A 183 5.22 23.43 9.48
CA ASP A 183 5.35 23.81 10.91
C ASP A 183 6.79 24.19 11.28
N THR A 184 7.78 23.55 10.66
CA THR A 184 9.20 23.87 10.85
C THR A 184 9.70 25.02 9.96
N GLY A 185 8.84 25.55 9.08
CA GLY A 185 9.22 26.58 8.12
C GLY A 185 10.13 26.08 6.97
N ALA A 186 10.22 24.77 6.77
CA ALA A 186 10.97 24.19 5.65
C ALA A 186 10.34 24.51 4.30
N ILE A 187 9.02 24.71 4.28
CA ILE A 187 8.24 25.21 3.15
C ILE A 187 7.26 26.30 3.64
N SER A 188 6.78 27.13 2.71
CA SER A 188 5.85 28.21 3.03
C SER A 188 4.53 27.69 3.60
N PRO A 189 3.81 28.49 4.41
CA PRO A 189 2.47 28.16 4.88
C PRO A 189 1.52 27.79 3.75
N GLY A 190 0.60 26.86 3.99
CA GLY A 190 -0.37 26.39 2.99
C GLY A 190 -1.20 25.22 3.48
N ASN A 191 -2.09 24.72 2.66
CA ASN A 191 -2.91 23.56 2.97
C ASN A 191 -2.13 22.26 2.65
N ALA A 192 -1.75 21.52 3.67
CA ALA A 192 -0.98 20.28 3.54
C ALA A 192 -1.73 19.22 2.73
N GLY A 193 -3.05 19.08 2.92
CA GLY A 193 -3.88 18.13 2.18
C GLY A 193 -3.95 18.47 0.69
N GLU A 194 -4.15 19.73 0.32
CA GLU A 194 -4.17 20.16 -1.08
C GLU A 194 -2.82 19.92 -1.76
N ARG A 195 -1.71 20.23 -1.08
CA ARG A 195 -0.35 19.95 -1.57
C ARG A 195 -0.11 18.47 -1.78
N MET A 196 -0.55 17.62 -0.83
CA MET A 196 -0.40 16.18 -0.96
C MET A 196 -1.20 15.62 -2.13
N VAL A 197 -2.48 16.05 -2.30
CA VAL A 197 -3.31 15.64 -3.45
C VAL A 197 -2.68 16.09 -4.76
N THR A 198 -2.23 17.34 -4.83
CA THR A 198 -1.59 17.89 -6.02
C THR A 198 -0.32 17.13 -6.38
N ALA A 199 0.55 16.86 -5.39
CA ALA A 199 1.78 16.09 -5.60
C ALA A 199 1.48 14.67 -6.09
N ALA A 200 0.58 13.95 -5.42
CA ALA A 200 0.20 12.59 -5.81
C ALA A 200 -0.37 12.53 -7.24
N ALA A 201 -1.25 13.49 -7.59
CA ALA A 201 -1.83 13.59 -8.92
C ALA A 201 -0.78 13.93 -9.99
N ALA A 202 0.12 14.87 -9.70
CA ALA A 202 1.17 15.30 -10.63
C ALA A 202 2.20 14.19 -10.86
N ILE A 203 2.72 13.57 -9.81
CA ILE A 203 3.64 12.43 -9.89
C ILE A 203 2.99 11.28 -10.68
N GLY A 204 1.76 10.92 -10.33
CA GLY A 204 1.02 9.87 -11.04
C GLY A 204 0.79 10.18 -12.51
N GLY A 205 0.52 11.44 -12.84
CA GLY A 205 0.37 11.91 -14.23
C GLY A 205 1.67 11.83 -15.04
N VAL A 206 2.79 12.27 -14.45
CA VAL A 206 4.11 12.21 -15.09
C VAL A 206 4.55 10.76 -15.32
N LEU A 207 4.30 9.86 -14.38
CA LEU A 207 4.65 8.44 -14.53
C LEU A 207 3.90 7.76 -15.69
N LEU A 208 2.75 8.30 -16.15
CA LEU A 208 2.05 7.76 -17.32
C LEU A 208 2.82 7.94 -18.63
N VAL A 209 3.75 8.91 -18.70
CA VAL A 209 4.52 9.14 -19.94
C VAL A 209 5.46 7.97 -20.25
N GLU A 210 5.81 7.16 -19.27
CA GLU A 210 6.59 5.93 -19.47
C GLU A 210 5.95 5.00 -20.51
N GLY A 211 4.62 5.01 -20.59
CA GLY A 211 3.87 4.22 -21.58
C GLY A 211 4.16 4.58 -23.05
N ILE A 212 4.75 5.75 -23.30
CA ILE A 212 5.14 6.23 -24.63
C ILE A 212 6.67 6.38 -24.79
N ALA A 213 7.46 5.89 -23.83
CA ALA A 213 8.92 5.96 -23.86
C ALA A 213 9.54 5.25 -25.09
N HIS A 214 8.79 4.36 -25.76
CA HIS A 214 9.23 3.74 -27.02
C HIS A 214 9.40 4.74 -28.19
N PHE A 215 8.81 5.93 -28.12
CA PHE A 215 9.02 6.99 -29.13
C PHE A 215 10.33 7.75 -28.90
N ASP A 216 10.65 8.06 -27.64
CA ASP A 216 11.87 8.74 -27.22
C ASP A 216 12.13 8.40 -25.75
N PRO A 217 13.02 7.43 -25.47
CA PRO A 217 13.29 6.97 -24.11
C PRO A 217 13.89 8.02 -23.19
N GLU A 218 14.63 9.02 -23.74
CA GLU A 218 15.23 10.09 -22.95
C GLU A 218 14.20 11.15 -22.58
N LEU A 219 13.37 11.57 -23.56
CA LEU A 219 12.33 12.58 -23.34
C LEU A 219 11.21 12.06 -22.43
N PHE A 220 10.82 10.80 -22.58
CA PHE A 220 9.72 10.19 -21.83
C PHE A 220 10.18 9.28 -20.69
N ALA A 221 11.34 9.59 -20.08
CA ALA A 221 11.85 8.91 -18.89
C ALA A 221 11.00 9.26 -17.66
N GLY A 222 9.84 8.63 -17.51
CA GLY A 222 8.80 8.98 -16.54
C GLY A 222 9.32 9.05 -15.11
N ARG A 223 10.17 8.08 -14.70
CA ARG A 223 10.79 8.10 -13.38
C ARG A 223 11.68 9.33 -13.16
N SER A 224 12.54 9.65 -14.13
CA SER A 224 13.46 10.80 -14.05
C SER A 224 12.68 12.11 -13.97
N LEU A 225 11.67 12.24 -14.82
CA LEU A 225 10.76 13.40 -14.82
C LEU A 225 9.98 13.53 -13.51
N ALA A 226 9.55 12.41 -12.92
CA ALA A 226 8.84 12.42 -11.64
C ALA A 226 9.75 12.83 -10.47
N LEU A 227 11.01 12.40 -10.45
CA LEU A 227 12.00 12.85 -9.46
C LEU A 227 12.28 14.35 -9.58
N GLN A 228 12.45 14.86 -10.80
CA GLN A 228 12.59 16.29 -11.05
C GLN A 228 11.35 17.08 -10.61
N LEU A 229 10.16 16.56 -10.91
CA LEU A 229 8.90 17.16 -10.48
C LEU A 229 8.81 17.28 -8.96
N VAL A 230 9.29 16.29 -8.19
CA VAL A 230 9.33 16.36 -6.72
C VAL A 230 10.13 17.58 -6.27
N ASP A 231 11.34 17.78 -6.81
CA ASP A 231 12.19 18.90 -6.45
C ASP A 231 11.55 20.24 -6.88
N ASP A 232 10.92 20.30 -8.05
CA ASP A 232 10.24 21.49 -8.56
C ASP A 232 9.01 21.86 -7.72
N LEU A 233 8.22 20.87 -7.28
CA LEU A 233 7.08 21.09 -6.38
C LEU A 233 7.54 21.64 -5.03
N VAL A 234 8.53 21.02 -4.42
CA VAL A 234 9.04 21.42 -3.09
C VAL A 234 9.67 22.83 -3.16
N ARG A 235 10.41 23.14 -4.24
CA ARG A 235 10.91 24.47 -4.52
C ARG A 235 9.77 25.48 -4.72
N GLY A 236 8.74 25.12 -5.48
CA GLY A 236 7.54 25.93 -5.69
C GLY A 236 6.75 26.18 -4.42
N TRP A 237 6.87 25.32 -3.41
CA TRP A 237 6.31 25.53 -2.07
C TRP A 237 7.18 26.43 -1.19
N GLY A 238 8.28 26.96 -1.70
CA GLY A 238 9.12 27.94 -1.02
C GLY A 238 10.26 27.35 -0.20
N ALA A 239 10.66 26.12 -0.47
CA ALA A 239 11.87 25.55 0.13
C ALA A 239 13.12 26.33 -0.28
N ASP A 240 14.04 26.53 0.66
CA ASP A 240 15.36 27.09 0.38
C ASP A 240 16.12 26.18 -0.59
N PRO A 241 16.70 26.71 -1.68
CA PRO A 241 17.35 25.92 -2.72
C PRO A 241 18.54 25.07 -2.22
N ASP A 242 19.34 25.61 -1.31
CA ASP A 242 20.52 24.92 -0.80
C ASP A 242 20.11 23.79 0.17
N ARG A 243 19.09 24.03 0.99
CA ARG A 243 18.49 23.02 1.85
C ARG A 243 17.80 21.93 1.04
N LEU A 244 17.10 22.29 -0.02
CA LEU A 244 16.47 21.32 -0.91
C LEU A 244 17.51 20.44 -1.60
N ALA A 245 18.61 21.02 -2.10
CA ALA A 245 19.69 20.25 -2.69
C ALA A 245 20.31 19.25 -1.69
N ALA A 246 20.52 19.67 -0.43
CA ALA A 246 21.01 18.80 0.63
C ALA A 246 20.01 17.70 0.96
N ALA A 247 18.71 18.03 1.07
CA ALA A 247 17.64 17.06 1.33
C ALA A 247 17.50 16.04 0.19
N SER A 248 17.63 16.47 -1.06
CA SER A 248 17.59 15.59 -2.24
C SER A 248 18.80 14.65 -2.28
N ALA A 249 20.01 15.17 -2.00
CA ALA A 249 21.22 14.34 -1.91
C ALA A 249 21.13 13.31 -0.77
N LEU A 250 20.55 13.69 0.37
CA LEU A 250 20.34 12.75 1.47
C LEU A 250 19.29 11.67 1.12
N ALA A 251 18.21 12.06 0.44
CA ALA A 251 17.22 11.11 -0.06
C ALA A 251 17.82 10.11 -1.07
N ASP A 252 18.73 10.57 -1.94
CA ASP A 252 19.47 9.70 -2.87
C ASP A 252 20.43 8.73 -2.13
N ALA A 253 21.09 9.21 -1.08
CA ALA A 253 21.97 8.38 -0.25
C ALA A 253 21.22 7.32 0.57
N LEU A 254 19.93 7.56 0.85
CA LEU A 254 19.01 6.63 1.51
C LEU A 254 18.18 5.85 0.49
N ALA A 255 18.67 5.76 -0.76
CA ALA A 255 17.95 5.21 -1.89
C ALA A 255 17.18 3.92 -1.56
N LEU A 256 15.94 3.90 -2.02
CA LEU A 256 15.06 2.77 -1.83
C LEU A 256 15.37 1.71 -2.89
N GLU A 257 15.88 0.57 -2.45
CA GLU A 257 16.11 -0.59 -3.30
C GLU A 257 15.06 -1.66 -3.01
N GLY A 258 14.35 -2.10 -4.05
CA GLY A 258 13.39 -3.18 -3.98
C GLY A 258 12.18 -2.95 -3.05
N PRO A 259 11.35 -3.98 -2.84
CA PRO A 259 10.20 -3.89 -1.97
C PRO A 259 10.63 -3.82 -0.51
N LEU A 260 10.10 -2.84 0.24
CA LEU A 260 10.38 -2.65 1.67
C LEU A 260 9.62 -3.65 2.53
N VAL A 261 8.42 -4.02 2.12
CA VAL A 261 7.62 -5.07 2.76
C VAL A 261 7.71 -6.32 1.91
N PRO A 262 7.99 -7.50 2.50
CA PRO A 262 7.91 -8.75 1.78
C PRO A 262 6.56 -8.88 1.10
N ASP A 263 6.52 -9.60 0.00
CA ASP A 263 5.28 -9.93 -0.66
C ASP A 263 4.26 -10.43 0.36
N VAL A 264 3.02 -9.99 0.21
CA VAL A 264 1.93 -10.54 1.05
C VAL A 264 2.10 -12.04 1.00
N PRO A 265 2.18 -12.76 2.16
CA PRO A 265 2.47 -14.17 2.17
C PRO A 265 1.60 -14.86 1.14
N GLY A 266 2.23 -15.20 0.01
CA GLY A 266 1.60 -15.81 -1.14
C GLY A 266 1.23 -14.91 -2.31
N ILE A 267 1.74 -13.70 -2.48
CA ILE A 267 1.84 -12.98 -3.75
C ILE A 267 3.34 -12.94 -4.08
N ASP A 268 3.88 -14.02 -4.62
CA ASP A 268 5.21 -14.01 -5.22
C ASP A 268 5.08 -13.29 -6.57
N THR A 269 5.70 -12.14 -6.68
CA THR A 269 5.98 -11.51 -7.97
C THR A 269 7.21 -12.23 -8.54
N ALA A 270 7.00 -13.05 -9.56
CA ALA A 270 8.07 -13.66 -10.34
C ALA A 270 8.73 -12.60 -11.23
#